data_f91a142105fa993aa622ce04deaec906
#
_entry.id   f91a142105fa993aa622ce04deaec906
#
_cell.length_a   1.000
_cell.length_b   1.000
_cell.length_c   1.000
_cell.angle_alpha   90.00
_cell.angle_beta   90.00
_cell.angle_gamma   90.00
#
_symmetry.space_group_name_H-M   'P 1'
#
loop_
_entity.id
_entity.type
_entity.pdbx_description
1 polymer ?
#
loop_
_entity_poly.entity_id
_entity_poly.type
_entity_poly.pdbx_seq_one_letter_code
_entity_poly.pdbx_strand_id
1 'polypeptide(L)'
;LIPDAIADEAALLHDTTVENIAESDEELMEKYLEEGSLSEEDLASGLRKGVLNASLVPVVVGSSLENKGGRELLDAIARLFPSPLERPAFLDADGNERASSDEGPACGFVFKTIADPFSGQLNMVRVISGTISSESTLKNMRTEESERLGTLLYLDGKTQTPCKDVLGPGAIIAVGKLKNTRTGDTLSDDKAPFAVAMPQLAPQLITFALAPKEKGDEDKVYAAVQKLLDEDVTLKL
;
A
#
# COMPACT_ATOMS: atom_id res chain seq x y z
N LEU A 1 -31.70 -11.46 14.62
CA LEU A 1 -32.35 -12.72 15.03
C LEU A 1 -32.23 -13.70 13.88
N ILE A 2 -31.69 -14.89 14.16
CA ILE A 2 -31.61 -16.00 13.22
C ILE A 2 -32.98 -16.62 13.09
N PRO A 3 -33.54 -16.82 11.88
CA PRO A 3 -34.81 -17.51 11.71
C PRO A 3 -34.74 -18.97 12.18
N ASP A 4 -35.80 -19.48 12.81
CA ASP A 4 -35.84 -20.84 13.36
C ASP A 4 -35.53 -21.92 12.32
N ALA A 5 -35.90 -21.68 11.04
CA ALA A 5 -35.68 -22.64 9.95
C ALA A 5 -34.20 -22.90 9.63
N ILE A 6 -33.28 -22.03 10.05
CA ILE A 6 -31.85 -22.15 9.82
C ILE A 6 -31.02 -22.08 11.09
N ALA A 7 -31.65 -22.17 12.25
CA ALA A 7 -31.00 -22.03 13.57
C ALA A 7 -29.92 -23.10 13.79
N ASP A 8 -30.25 -24.36 13.50
CA ASP A 8 -29.34 -25.50 13.68
C ASP A 8 -28.13 -25.41 12.72
N GLU A 9 -28.35 -25.02 11.47
CA GLU A 9 -27.29 -24.83 10.49
C GLU A 9 -26.38 -23.65 10.90
N ALA A 10 -26.95 -22.55 11.36
CA ALA A 10 -26.21 -21.40 11.85
C ALA A 10 -25.35 -21.73 13.07
N ALA A 11 -25.87 -22.57 14.01
CA ALA A 11 -25.10 -23.05 15.16
C ALA A 11 -23.89 -23.89 14.72
N LEU A 12 -24.10 -24.85 13.81
CA LEU A 12 -23.02 -25.69 13.28
C LEU A 12 -21.94 -24.87 12.58
N LEU A 13 -22.32 -23.87 11.75
CA LEU A 13 -21.37 -23.00 11.07
C LEU A 13 -20.63 -22.07 12.03
N HIS A 14 -21.29 -21.64 13.11
CA HIS A 14 -20.65 -20.88 14.17
C HIS A 14 -19.56 -21.70 14.86
N ASP A 15 -19.86 -22.93 15.26
CA ASP A 15 -18.91 -23.83 15.91
C ASP A 15 -17.69 -24.09 14.99
N THR A 16 -17.93 -24.38 13.72
CA THR A 16 -16.85 -24.51 12.71
C THR A 16 -16.00 -23.23 12.59
N THR A 17 -16.62 -22.06 12.71
CA THR A 17 -15.91 -20.78 12.68
C THR A 17 -15.03 -20.60 13.91
N VAL A 18 -15.53 -20.98 15.10
CA VAL A 18 -14.77 -20.96 16.35
C VAL A 18 -13.56 -21.88 16.28
N GLU A 19 -13.73 -23.10 15.77
CA GLU A 19 -12.65 -24.06 15.54
C GLU A 19 -11.57 -23.48 14.61
N ASN A 20 -11.95 -22.95 13.46
CA ASN A 20 -11.02 -22.33 12.51
C ASN A 20 -10.24 -21.13 13.12
N ILE A 21 -10.88 -20.36 13.99
CA ILE A 21 -10.20 -19.27 14.72
C ILE A 21 -9.22 -19.84 15.73
N ALA A 22 -9.61 -20.88 16.50
CA ALA A 22 -8.75 -21.54 17.46
C ALA A 22 -7.50 -22.13 16.77
N GLU A 23 -7.65 -22.76 15.61
CA GLU A 23 -6.54 -23.31 14.81
C GLU A 23 -5.52 -22.27 14.33
N SER A 24 -5.90 -20.99 14.28
CA SER A 24 -5.00 -19.92 13.86
C SER A 24 -3.91 -19.51 14.86
N ASP A 25 -4.04 -19.97 16.11
CA ASP A 25 -3.15 -19.60 17.22
C ASP A 25 -3.05 -20.76 18.24
N GLU A 26 -1.82 -21.17 18.58
CA GLU A 26 -1.57 -22.32 19.47
C GLU A 26 -2.19 -22.14 20.86
N GLU A 27 -2.10 -20.95 21.45
CA GLU A 27 -2.63 -20.67 22.79
C GLU A 27 -4.18 -20.74 22.79
N LEU A 28 -4.82 -20.25 21.72
CA LEU A 28 -6.26 -20.32 21.57
C LEU A 28 -6.74 -21.76 21.36
N MET A 29 -5.96 -22.57 20.64
CA MET A 29 -6.25 -23.98 20.43
C MET A 29 -6.19 -24.77 21.74
N GLU A 30 -5.13 -24.56 22.55
CA GLU A 30 -5.03 -25.18 23.87
C GLU A 30 -6.25 -24.81 24.75
N LYS A 31 -6.58 -23.53 24.82
CA LYS A 31 -7.72 -23.04 25.58
C LYS A 31 -9.04 -23.63 25.11
N TYR A 32 -9.26 -23.71 23.81
CA TYR A 32 -10.47 -24.31 23.24
C TYR A 32 -10.58 -25.81 23.57
N LEU A 33 -9.47 -26.55 23.55
CA LEU A 33 -9.46 -27.97 23.91
C LEU A 33 -9.70 -28.19 25.40
N GLU A 34 -9.25 -27.28 26.26
CA GLU A 34 -9.46 -27.39 27.73
C GLU A 34 -10.86 -26.95 28.18
N GLU A 35 -11.36 -25.84 27.65
CA GLU A 35 -12.58 -25.20 28.08
C GLU A 35 -13.80 -25.54 27.20
N GLY A 36 -13.57 -26.06 25.98
CA GLY A 36 -14.62 -26.39 25.00
C GLY A 36 -15.27 -25.16 24.35
N SER A 37 -14.78 -23.96 24.67
CA SER A 37 -15.27 -22.69 24.10
C SER A 37 -14.23 -21.60 24.21
N LEU A 38 -14.40 -20.52 23.42
CA LEU A 38 -13.60 -19.32 23.49
C LEU A 38 -14.47 -18.12 23.90
N SER A 39 -13.90 -17.18 24.65
CA SER A 39 -14.57 -15.92 24.95
C SER A 39 -14.69 -15.02 23.71
N GLU A 40 -15.60 -14.04 23.74
CA GLU A 40 -15.73 -13.06 22.65
C GLU A 40 -14.43 -12.30 22.39
N GLU A 41 -13.64 -12.03 23.44
CA GLU A 41 -12.34 -11.37 23.32
C GLU A 41 -11.31 -12.28 22.64
N ASP A 42 -11.28 -13.56 22.98
CA ASP A 42 -10.40 -14.56 22.36
C ASP A 42 -10.77 -14.73 20.89
N LEU A 43 -12.05 -14.83 20.56
CA LEU A 43 -12.54 -14.93 19.18
C LEU A 43 -12.15 -13.70 18.35
N ALA A 44 -12.32 -12.49 18.88
CA ALA A 44 -11.97 -11.26 18.20
C ALA A 44 -10.45 -11.16 17.99
N SER A 45 -9.65 -11.50 18.99
CA SER A 45 -8.19 -11.51 18.94
C SER A 45 -7.67 -12.56 17.96
N GLY A 46 -8.17 -13.79 18.02
CA GLY A 46 -7.79 -14.89 17.16
C GLY A 46 -8.15 -14.63 15.70
N LEU A 47 -9.37 -14.16 15.45
CA LEU A 47 -9.77 -13.77 14.09
C LEU A 47 -8.84 -12.69 13.51
N ARG A 48 -8.51 -11.66 14.31
CA ARG A 48 -7.57 -10.63 13.88
C ARG A 48 -6.16 -11.19 13.59
N LYS A 49 -5.62 -12.03 14.49
CA LYS A 49 -4.33 -12.69 14.27
C LYS A 49 -4.34 -13.54 13.00
N GLY A 50 -5.40 -14.34 12.78
CA GLY A 50 -5.56 -15.16 11.59
C GLY A 50 -5.65 -14.34 10.29
N VAL A 51 -6.27 -13.17 10.32
CA VAL A 51 -6.29 -12.24 9.18
C VAL A 51 -4.92 -11.61 8.94
N LEU A 52 -4.21 -11.19 10.00
CA LEU A 52 -2.89 -10.56 9.88
C LEU A 52 -1.82 -11.50 9.32
N ASN A 53 -1.86 -12.77 9.68
CA ASN A 53 -0.94 -13.80 9.17
C ASN A 53 -1.45 -14.50 7.90
N ALA A 54 -2.60 -14.07 7.37
CA ALA A 54 -3.25 -14.62 6.17
C ALA A 54 -3.67 -16.11 6.28
N SER A 55 -3.83 -16.66 7.49
CA SER A 55 -4.42 -17.99 7.70
C SER A 55 -5.94 -17.99 7.59
N LEU A 56 -6.58 -16.83 7.87
CA LEU A 56 -8.02 -16.65 7.77
C LEU A 56 -8.38 -15.51 6.81
N VAL A 57 -9.44 -15.72 6.04
CA VAL A 57 -10.00 -14.71 5.13
C VAL A 57 -11.43 -14.40 5.55
N PRO A 58 -11.70 -13.20 6.11
CA PRO A 58 -13.06 -12.83 6.52
C PRO A 58 -13.94 -12.60 5.28
N VAL A 59 -15.14 -13.16 5.30
CA VAL A 59 -16.14 -12.97 4.24
C VAL A 59 -17.36 -12.28 4.85
N VAL A 60 -17.74 -11.14 4.27
CA VAL A 60 -18.93 -10.37 4.64
C VAL A 60 -19.90 -10.28 3.49
N VAL A 61 -21.20 -10.27 3.78
CA VAL A 61 -22.27 -10.23 2.77
C VAL A 61 -23.00 -8.90 2.86
N GLY A 62 -23.30 -8.30 1.73
CA GLY A 62 -24.02 -7.04 1.68
C GLY A 62 -24.66 -6.74 0.33
N SER A 63 -25.46 -5.69 0.28
CA SER A 63 -26.05 -5.12 -0.93
C SER A 63 -25.82 -3.62 -0.96
N SER A 64 -24.98 -3.14 -1.86
CA SER A 64 -24.73 -1.70 -2.02
C SER A 64 -25.95 -0.93 -2.54
N LEU A 65 -26.79 -1.57 -3.38
CA LEU A 65 -28.02 -0.97 -3.88
C LEU A 65 -29.06 -0.74 -2.78
N GLU A 66 -29.15 -1.67 -1.84
CA GLU A 66 -30.10 -1.60 -0.72
C GLU A 66 -29.48 -0.99 0.55
N ASN A 67 -28.22 -0.59 0.51
CA ASN A 67 -27.44 -0.08 1.65
C ASN A 67 -27.48 -1.02 2.86
N LYS A 68 -27.36 -2.34 2.61
CA LYS A 68 -27.30 -3.38 3.63
C LYS A 68 -25.88 -3.92 3.76
N GLY A 69 -25.41 -4.18 4.98
CA GLY A 69 -24.09 -4.74 5.26
C GLY A 69 -22.91 -3.75 5.10
N GLY A 70 -23.15 -2.50 4.73
CA GLY A 70 -22.09 -1.51 4.53
C GLY A 70 -21.39 -1.11 5.82
N ARG A 71 -22.12 -1.03 6.93
CA ARG A 71 -21.55 -0.74 8.24
C ARG A 71 -20.70 -1.91 8.74
N GLU A 72 -21.21 -3.11 8.61
CA GLU A 72 -20.53 -4.35 9.00
C GLU A 72 -19.21 -4.52 8.22
N LEU A 73 -19.20 -4.17 6.93
CA LEU A 73 -17.98 -4.15 6.13
C LEU A 73 -16.96 -3.13 6.64
N LEU A 74 -17.39 -1.90 6.95
CA LEU A 74 -16.50 -0.87 7.50
C LEU A 74 -15.96 -1.26 8.87
N ASP A 75 -16.80 -1.83 9.73
CA ASP A 75 -16.38 -2.33 11.04
C ASP A 75 -15.39 -3.50 10.91
N ALA A 76 -15.60 -4.42 9.96
CA ALA A 76 -14.67 -5.50 9.67
C ALA A 76 -13.31 -4.96 9.19
N ILE A 77 -13.29 -4.00 8.29
CA ILE A 77 -12.05 -3.34 7.83
C ILE A 77 -11.32 -2.69 9.02
N ALA A 78 -12.03 -1.91 9.83
CA ALA A 78 -11.43 -1.18 10.95
C ALA A 78 -10.85 -2.10 12.03
N ARG A 79 -11.47 -3.27 12.25
CA ARG A 79 -11.07 -4.22 13.31
C ARG A 79 -10.04 -5.24 12.86
N LEU A 80 -10.12 -5.70 11.61
CA LEU A 80 -9.36 -6.87 11.15
C LEU A 80 -8.15 -6.52 10.29
N PHE A 81 -8.18 -5.38 9.56
CA PHE A 81 -7.07 -5.05 8.67
C PHE A 81 -5.88 -4.43 9.43
N PRO A 82 -4.65 -4.73 9.01
CA PRO A 82 -3.46 -4.16 9.64
C PRO A 82 -3.32 -2.66 9.38
N SER A 83 -2.89 -1.94 10.40
CA SER A 83 -2.35 -0.60 10.19
C SER A 83 -0.97 -0.67 9.49
N PRO A 84 -0.48 0.43 8.91
CA PRO A 84 0.87 0.46 8.33
C PRO A 84 1.98 0.07 9.31
N LEU A 85 1.80 0.29 10.61
CA LEU A 85 2.77 -0.04 11.66
C LEU A 85 2.80 -1.54 12.02
N GLU A 86 1.74 -2.28 11.72
CA GLU A 86 1.60 -3.72 12.02
C GLU A 86 2.06 -4.62 10.88
N ARG A 87 2.41 -4.05 9.73
CA ARG A 87 2.87 -4.84 8.59
C ARG A 87 4.30 -5.38 8.82
N PRO A 88 4.70 -6.47 8.15
CA PRO A 88 6.09 -6.91 8.11
C PRO A 88 7.01 -5.79 7.60
N ALA A 89 8.26 -5.81 8.05
CA ALA A 89 9.29 -4.87 7.62
C ALA A 89 9.45 -4.87 6.08
N PHE A 90 9.81 -3.73 5.54
CA PHE A 90 10.23 -3.64 4.14
C PHE A 90 11.66 -4.16 4.00
N LEU A 91 11.94 -4.82 2.89
CA LEU A 91 13.28 -5.30 2.56
C LEU A 91 13.93 -4.41 1.51
N ASP A 92 15.25 -4.24 1.62
CA ASP A 92 16.07 -3.74 0.51
C ASP A 92 16.59 -4.92 -0.35
N ALA A 93 17.38 -4.60 -1.39
CA ALA A 93 17.92 -5.59 -2.31
C ALA A 93 18.91 -6.57 -1.63
N ASP A 94 19.51 -6.18 -0.51
CA ASP A 94 20.48 -6.98 0.26
C ASP A 94 19.81 -7.77 1.39
N GLY A 95 18.49 -7.63 1.55
CA GLY A 95 17.70 -8.30 2.58
C GLY A 95 17.71 -7.61 3.94
N ASN A 96 18.22 -6.37 4.04
CA ASN A 96 18.09 -5.59 5.26
C ASN A 96 16.66 -5.15 5.48
N GLU A 97 16.25 -5.06 6.72
CA GLU A 97 14.88 -4.75 7.11
C GLU A 97 14.69 -3.28 7.53
N ARG A 98 13.59 -2.70 7.11
CA ARG A 98 13.08 -1.41 7.59
C ARG A 98 11.65 -1.57 8.08
N ALA A 99 11.46 -1.58 9.39
CA ALA A 99 10.13 -1.55 9.98
C ALA A 99 9.46 -0.18 9.79
N SER A 100 8.15 -0.18 9.66
CA SER A 100 7.36 1.05 9.69
C SER A 100 7.31 1.58 11.13
N SER A 101 7.72 2.84 11.33
CA SER A 101 7.71 3.51 12.63
C SER A 101 7.64 5.02 12.42
N ASP A 102 6.84 5.73 13.20
CA ASP A 102 6.76 7.20 13.17
C ASP A 102 8.06 7.87 13.66
N GLU A 103 8.77 7.22 14.58
CA GLU A 103 10.02 7.70 15.17
C GLU A 103 11.26 7.27 14.37
N GLY A 104 11.08 6.44 13.34
CA GLY A 104 12.15 5.94 12.50
C GLY A 104 12.73 7.00 11.56
N PRO A 105 13.84 6.68 10.86
CA PRO A 105 14.36 7.53 9.80
C PRO A 105 13.34 7.70 8.67
N ALA A 106 13.21 8.92 8.14
CA ALA A 106 12.29 9.21 7.06
C ALA A 106 12.62 8.42 5.79
N CYS A 107 11.62 7.73 5.26
CA CYS A 107 11.75 6.94 4.05
C CYS A 107 10.42 6.94 3.28
N GLY A 108 10.46 7.28 1.99
CA GLY A 108 9.32 7.26 1.09
C GLY A 108 9.64 6.49 -0.18
N PHE A 109 8.70 5.67 -0.64
CA PHE A 109 8.81 4.91 -1.88
C PHE A 109 7.94 5.53 -2.97
N VAL A 110 8.54 5.83 -4.11
CA VAL A 110 7.86 6.39 -5.29
C VAL A 110 7.25 5.24 -6.09
N PHE A 111 5.97 5.00 -5.93
CA PHE A 111 5.31 3.87 -6.58
C PHE A 111 4.67 4.20 -7.92
N LYS A 112 4.49 5.50 -8.23
CA LYS A 112 3.91 5.95 -9.48
C LYS A 112 4.37 7.37 -9.83
N THR A 113 4.56 7.63 -11.12
CA THR A 113 4.79 8.97 -11.69
C THR A 113 3.65 9.28 -12.65
N ILE A 114 3.15 10.52 -12.62
CA ILE A 114 2.06 11.01 -13.46
C ILE A 114 2.53 12.29 -14.15
N ALA A 115 2.34 12.38 -15.46
CA ALA A 115 2.54 13.62 -16.20
C ALA A 115 1.24 14.46 -16.18
N ASP A 116 1.20 15.44 -15.30
CA ASP A 116 0.07 16.37 -15.19
C ASP A 116 0.29 17.58 -16.10
N PRO A 117 -0.70 17.95 -16.94
CA PRO A 117 -0.56 19.07 -17.87
C PRO A 117 -0.28 20.44 -17.22
N PHE A 118 -0.69 20.62 -15.96
CA PHE A 118 -0.59 21.88 -15.24
C PHE A 118 0.55 21.90 -14.21
N SER A 119 0.71 20.81 -13.49
CA SER A 119 1.71 20.67 -12.41
C SER A 119 3.02 20.08 -12.89
N GLY A 120 3.08 19.57 -14.13
CA GLY A 120 4.22 18.82 -14.67
C GLY A 120 4.28 17.40 -14.10
N GLN A 121 5.48 16.93 -13.81
CA GLN A 121 5.66 15.60 -13.26
C GLN A 121 5.26 15.59 -11.77
N LEU A 122 4.35 14.68 -11.41
CA LEU A 122 3.94 14.38 -10.06
C LEU A 122 4.39 12.97 -9.68
N ASN A 123 5.14 12.85 -8.61
CA ASN A 123 5.60 11.58 -8.07
C ASN A 123 4.73 11.18 -6.89
N MET A 124 4.05 10.04 -6.99
CA MET A 124 3.25 9.47 -5.91
C MET A 124 4.16 8.72 -4.95
N VAL A 125 4.22 9.18 -3.72
CA VAL A 125 5.10 8.66 -2.68
C VAL A 125 4.27 8.04 -1.57
N ARG A 126 4.61 6.81 -1.19
CA ARG A 126 4.13 6.18 0.03
C ARG A 126 5.18 6.34 1.11
N VAL A 127 4.80 6.89 2.24
CA VAL A 127 5.68 6.95 3.43
C VAL A 127 5.86 5.55 3.99
N ILE A 128 7.10 5.11 4.14
CA ILE A 128 7.50 3.78 4.61
C ILE A 128 7.80 3.81 6.10
N SER A 129 8.65 4.75 6.51
CA SER A 129 9.04 4.97 7.91
C SER A 129 9.36 6.43 8.17
N GLY A 130 9.40 6.81 9.43
CA GLY A 130 9.60 8.19 9.85
C GLY A 130 8.48 9.10 9.39
N THR A 131 8.73 10.38 9.42
CA THR A 131 7.76 11.39 9.01
C THR A 131 8.28 12.24 7.86
N ILE A 132 7.39 12.62 6.96
CA ILE A 132 7.66 13.44 5.78
C ILE A 132 6.77 14.70 5.83
N SER A 133 7.36 15.85 5.52
CA SER A 133 6.68 17.14 5.40
C SER A 133 7.17 17.89 4.16
N SER A 134 6.54 19.03 3.85
CA SER A 134 6.95 19.91 2.75
C SER A 134 8.36 20.49 2.90
N GLU A 135 8.92 20.47 4.10
CA GLU A 135 10.27 20.97 4.38
C GLU A 135 11.33 19.86 4.34
N SER A 136 10.91 18.61 4.24
CA SER A 136 11.81 17.47 4.23
C SER A 136 12.73 17.51 3.01
N THR A 137 14.00 17.20 3.26
CA THR A 137 15.01 16.95 2.23
C THR A 137 15.48 15.52 2.40
N LEU A 138 15.27 14.71 1.38
CA LEU A 138 15.61 13.29 1.38
C LEU A 138 16.57 12.99 0.23
N LYS A 139 17.39 11.97 0.39
CA LYS A 139 18.29 11.50 -0.65
C LYS A 139 17.59 10.48 -1.52
N ASN A 140 17.63 10.68 -2.83
CA ASN A 140 17.20 9.67 -3.79
C ASN A 140 18.27 8.57 -3.85
N MET A 141 17.90 7.36 -3.45
CA MET A 141 18.85 6.26 -3.30
C MET A 141 19.43 5.73 -4.62
N ARG A 142 18.78 6.00 -5.76
CA ARG A 142 19.30 5.63 -7.09
C ARG A 142 20.28 6.66 -7.64
N THR A 143 19.97 7.96 -7.51
CA THR A 143 20.81 9.04 -8.08
C THR A 143 21.84 9.58 -7.11
N GLU A 144 21.70 9.23 -5.82
CA GLU A 144 22.48 9.75 -4.69
C GLU A 144 22.38 11.27 -4.48
N GLU A 145 21.42 11.92 -5.14
CA GLU A 145 21.17 13.35 -5.04
C GLU A 145 20.13 13.67 -3.98
N SER A 146 20.26 14.84 -3.35
CA SER A 146 19.28 15.33 -2.39
C SER A 146 18.11 16.00 -3.10
N GLU A 147 16.90 15.57 -2.75
CA GLU A 147 15.63 16.10 -3.25
C GLU A 147 14.90 16.82 -2.12
N ARG A 148 14.56 18.10 -2.33
CA ARG A 148 13.67 18.83 -1.43
C ARG A 148 12.24 18.64 -1.89
N LEU A 149 11.38 18.15 -1.01
CA LEU A 149 10.03 17.71 -1.39
C LEU A 149 9.11 18.89 -1.77
N GLY A 150 9.29 20.05 -1.15
CA GLY A 150 8.50 21.24 -1.50
C GLY A 150 7.00 21.05 -1.25
N THR A 151 6.18 21.33 -2.25
CA THR A 151 4.73 21.23 -2.10
C THR A 151 4.27 19.77 -2.14
N LEU A 152 3.64 19.32 -1.06
CA LEU A 152 2.97 18.04 -0.97
C LEU A 152 1.48 18.22 -1.31
N LEU A 153 0.93 17.25 -2.03
CA LEU A 153 -0.46 17.29 -2.50
C LEU A 153 -1.17 15.99 -2.13
N TYR A 154 -2.40 16.09 -1.61
CA TYR A 154 -3.35 15.00 -1.64
C TYR A 154 -4.02 14.97 -3.01
N LEU A 155 -4.13 13.77 -3.59
CA LEU A 155 -4.87 13.56 -4.84
C LEU A 155 -6.18 12.82 -4.56
N ASP A 156 -7.29 13.44 -4.95
CA ASP A 156 -8.61 12.82 -4.96
C ASP A 156 -9.16 12.89 -6.39
N GLY A 157 -8.97 11.80 -7.13
CA GLY A 157 -9.22 11.76 -8.55
C GLY A 157 -8.39 12.81 -9.30
N LYS A 158 -9.03 13.84 -9.84
CA LYS A 158 -8.38 14.97 -10.53
C LYS A 158 -8.11 16.17 -9.62
N THR A 159 -8.64 16.15 -8.40
CA THR A 159 -8.50 17.26 -7.46
C THR A 159 -7.16 17.17 -6.73
N GLN A 160 -6.43 18.27 -6.74
CA GLN A 160 -5.14 18.41 -6.05
C GLN A 160 -5.31 19.36 -4.87
N THR A 161 -5.13 18.87 -3.65
CA THR A 161 -5.25 19.67 -2.43
C THR A 161 -3.88 19.77 -1.73
N PRO A 162 -3.37 20.98 -1.46
CA PRO A 162 -2.10 21.13 -0.74
C PRO A 162 -2.16 20.47 0.63
N CYS A 163 -1.17 19.63 0.93
CA CYS A 163 -0.97 19.02 2.24
C CYS A 163 0.05 19.84 3.02
N LYS A 164 -0.31 20.24 4.24
CA LYS A 164 0.57 20.94 5.18
C LYS A 164 0.92 20.09 6.39
N ASP A 165 0.39 18.89 6.44
CA ASP A 165 0.55 17.97 7.56
C ASP A 165 1.94 17.34 7.55
N VAL A 166 2.37 16.88 8.72
CA VAL A 166 3.47 15.95 8.87
C VAL A 166 2.91 14.54 8.73
N LEU A 167 3.43 13.79 7.80
CA LEU A 167 2.85 12.53 7.35
C LEU A 167 3.70 11.34 7.82
N GLY A 168 3.08 10.42 8.52
CA GLY A 168 3.68 9.17 9.00
C GLY A 168 3.53 7.99 8.04
N PRO A 169 4.00 6.80 8.44
CA PRO A 169 3.97 5.58 7.65
C PRO A 169 2.58 5.23 7.11
N GLY A 170 2.54 4.81 5.86
CA GLY A 170 1.31 4.46 5.15
C GLY A 170 0.64 5.63 4.44
N ALA A 171 0.98 6.88 4.75
CA ALA A 171 0.46 8.03 4.01
C ALA A 171 0.89 7.99 2.54
N ILE A 172 -0.02 8.39 1.67
CA ILE A 172 0.19 8.49 0.23
C ILE A 172 0.01 9.95 -0.19
N ILE A 173 1.04 10.49 -0.82
CA ILE A 173 1.08 11.89 -1.26
C ILE A 173 1.63 12.00 -2.68
N ALA A 174 1.31 13.08 -3.36
CA ALA A 174 1.98 13.49 -4.58
C ALA A 174 2.99 14.61 -4.27
N VAL A 175 4.17 14.48 -4.86
CA VAL A 175 5.24 15.47 -4.77
C VAL A 175 5.57 15.96 -6.18
N GLY A 176 5.45 17.25 -6.38
CA GLY A 176 5.78 17.88 -7.66
C GLY A 176 7.23 18.38 -7.71
N LYS A 177 7.71 18.57 -8.94
CA LYS A 177 9.00 19.26 -9.20
C LYS A 177 10.25 18.57 -8.65
N LEU A 178 10.21 17.27 -8.39
CA LEU A 178 11.42 16.49 -8.16
C LEU A 178 12.21 16.42 -9.45
N LYS A 179 13.55 16.56 -9.38
CA LYS A 179 14.39 16.75 -10.57
C LYS A 179 14.69 15.44 -11.28
N ASN A 180 15.09 14.43 -10.52
CA ASN A 180 15.62 13.17 -11.06
C ASN A 180 14.93 11.94 -10.50
N THR A 181 13.77 12.14 -9.86
CA THR A 181 12.99 11.09 -9.22
C THR A 181 11.97 10.49 -10.17
N ARG A 182 11.88 9.17 -10.20
CA ARG A 182 10.97 8.39 -11.04
C ARG A 182 10.33 7.24 -10.26
N THR A 183 9.37 6.58 -10.86
CA THR A 183 8.74 5.37 -10.31
C THR A 183 9.80 4.31 -9.99
N GLY A 184 9.71 3.76 -8.77
CA GLY A 184 10.64 2.77 -8.23
C GLY A 184 11.76 3.35 -7.38
N ASP A 185 11.93 4.67 -7.37
CA ASP A 185 12.94 5.31 -6.53
C ASP A 185 12.51 5.30 -5.05
N THR A 186 13.48 5.22 -4.17
CA THR A 186 13.31 5.44 -2.74
C THR A 186 13.97 6.75 -2.34
N LEU A 187 13.24 7.58 -1.62
CA LEU A 187 13.70 8.80 -0.99
C LEU A 187 13.93 8.51 0.49
N SER A 188 15.16 8.58 0.97
CA SER A 188 15.52 8.17 2.33
C SER A 188 16.37 9.24 3.04
N ASP A 189 16.33 9.22 4.37
CA ASP A 189 17.23 10.02 5.20
C ASP A 189 18.69 9.61 4.90
N ASP A 190 19.55 10.59 4.61
CA ASP A 190 20.95 10.37 4.28
C ASP A 190 21.76 9.73 5.45
N LYS A 191 21.32 9.94 6.69
CA LYS A 191 21.96 9.35 7.87
C LYS A 191 21.62 7.88 8.09
N ALA A 192 20.53 7.42 7.49
CA ALA A 192 20.07 6.04 7.57
C ALA A 192 19.55 5.59 6.19
N PRO A 193 20.45 5.43 5.21
CA PRO A 193 20.06 5.11 3.84
C PRO A 193 19.36 3.77 3.77
N PHE A 194 18.30 3.72 2.96
CA PHE A 194 17.53 2.51 2.71
C PHE A 194 16.86 2.61 1.35
N ALA A 195 17.00 1.59 0.52
CA ALA A 195 16.37 1.50 -0.79
C ALA A 195 15.40 0.31 -0.81
N VAL A 196 14.09 0.59 -0.89
CA VAL A 196 13.08 -0.47 -0.96
C VAL A 196 13.32 -1.33 -2.20
N ALA A 197 13.34 -2.64 -2.03
CA ALA A 197 13.48 -3.59 -3.13
C ALA A 197 12.27 -3.45 -4.09
N MET A 198 12.57 -3.18 -5.36
CA MET A 198 11.54 -3.17 -6.39
C MET A 198 11.03 -4.58 -6.67
N PRO A 199 9.71 -4.78 -6.78
CA PRO A 199 9.18 -6.05 -7.25
C PRO A 199 9.67 -6.35 -8.67
N GLN A 200 9.89 -7.63 -8.96
CA GLN A 200 10.26 -8.05 -10.30
C GLN A 200 9.11 -7.77 -11.26
N LEU A 201 9.36 -6.93 -12.26
CA LEU A 201 8.37 -6.63 -13.30
C LEU A 201 8.28 -7.78 -14.31
N ALA A 202 7.08 -7.97 -14.87
CA ALA A 202 6.87 -8.93 -15.94
C ALA A 202 7.73 -8.58 -17.17
N PRO A 203 8.27 -9.58 -17.89
CA PRO A 203 9.01 -9.34 -19.12
C PRO A 203 8.10 -8.78 -20.21
N GLN A 204 8.66 -7.92 -21.09
CA GLN A 204 7.95 -7.43 -22.26
C GLN A 204 7.74 -8.58 -23.26
N LEU A 205 6.48 -8.81 -23.63
CA LEU A 205 6.12 -9.88 -24.57
C LEU A 205 5.88 -9.38 -25.99
N ILE A 206 5.64 -8.09 -26.19
CA ILE A 206 5.28 -7.50 -27.48
C ILE A 206 6.15 -6.28 -27.73
N THR A 207 6.63 -6.15 -28.96
CA THR A 207 7.42 -5.00 -29.42
C THR A 207 6.72 -4.34 -30.60
N PHE A 208 6.70 -3.01 -30.63
CA PHE A 208 6.17 -2.20 -31.73
C PHE A 208 7.28 -1.30 -32.28
N ALA A 209 7.33 -1.17 -33.61
CA ALA A 209 8.12 -0.14 -34.25
C ALA A 209 7.33 1.17 -34.28
N LEU A 210 7.94 2.25 -33.82
CA LEU A 210 7.36 3.60 -33.87
C LEU A 210 7.98 4.37 -35.01
N ALA A 211 7.15 5.05 -35.82
CA ALA A 211 7.59 5.97 -36.85
C ALA A 211 6.77 7.26 -36.75
N PRO A 212 7.41 8.43 -37.01
CA PRO A 212 6.67 9.69 -37.08
C PRO A 212 5.70 9.67 -38.27
N LYS A 213 4.54 10.29 -38.13
CA LYS A 213 3.57 10.43 -39.21
C LYS A 213 4.05 11.40 -40.28
N GLU A 214 4.73 12.46 -39.86
CA GLU A 214 5.26 13.49 -40.72
C GLU A 214 6.78 13.58 -40.58
N LYS A 215 7.46 13.83 -41.67
CA LYS A 215 8.93 14.00 -41.68
C LYS A 215 9.31 15.24 -40.89
N GLY A 216 10.19 15.09 -39.90
CA GLY A 216 10.64 16.14 -38.98
C GLY A 216 9.98 16.13 -37.62
N ASP A 217 9.07 15.17 -37.34
CA ASP A 217 8.44 15.01 -36.04
C ASP A 217 9.15 13.95 -35.15
N GLU A 218 10.34 13.49 -35.55
CA GLU A 218 11.10 12.46 -34.82
C GLU A 218 11.35 12.85 -33.37
N ASP A 219 11.79 14.10 -33.14
CA ASP A 219 12.06 14.59 -31.77
C ASP A 219 10.79 14.69 -30.92
N LYS A 220 9.65 15.05 -31.54
CA LYS A 220 8.37 15.09 -30.82
C LYS A 220 7.88 13.70 -30.40
N VAL A 221 8.04 12.73 -31.31
CA VAL A 221 7.70 11.32 -31.02
C VAL A 221 8.59 10.80 -29.89
N TYR A 222 9.91 11.05 -29.97
CA TYR A 222 10.84 10.65 -28.92
C TYR A 222 10.48 11.27 -27.56
N ALA A 223 10.23 12.58 -27.53
CA ALA A 223 9.83 13.27 -26.30
C ALA A 223 8.50 12.75 -25.71
N ALA A 224 7.55 12.37 -26.57
CA ALA A 224 6.29 11.76 -26.13
C ALA A 224 6.49 10.35 -25.55
N VAL A 225 7.34 9.54 -26.20
CA VAL A 225 7.69 8.21 -25.70
C VAL A 225 8.42 8.29 -24.37
N GLN A 226 9.35 9.23 -24.17
CA GLN A 226 10.03 9.43 -22.90
C GLN A 226 9.04 9.70 -21.75
N LYS A 227 8.02 10.52 -21.99
CA LYS A 227 6.95 10.74 -20.98
C LYS A 227 6.19 9.47 -20.62
N LEU A 228 5.90 8.62 -21.61
CA LEU A 228 5.25 7.32 -21.35
C LEU A 228 6.16 6.38 -20.56
N LEU A 229 7.47 6.38 -20.82
CA LEU A 229 8.46 5.59 -20.07
C LEU A 229 8.60 6.07 -18.61
N ASP A 230 8.43 7.37 -18.36
CA ASP A 230 8.45 7.94 -17.02
C ASP A 230 7.19 7.53 -16.21
N GLU A 231 6.04 7.36 -16.88
CA GLU A 231 4.79 6.97 -16.24
C GLU A 231 4.67 5.45 -16.06
N ASP A 232 5.13 4.68 -17.02
CA ASP A 232 5.00 3.21 -17.04
C ASP A 232 6.38 2.54 -17.12
N VAL A 233 6.84 2.06 -15.97
CA VAL A 233 8.13 1.35 -15.83
C VAL A 233 8.17 -0.01 -16.53
N THR A 234 7.03 -0.53 -16.98
CA THR A 234 6.96 -1.79 -17.73
C THR A 234 7.34 -1.60 -19.21
N LEU A 235 7.31 -0.37 -19.71
CA LEU A 235 7.74 -0.04 -21.07
C LEU A 235 9.27 0.07 -21.15
N LYS A 236 9.82 -0.34 -22.28
CA LYS A 236 11.24 -0.17 -22.62
C LYS A 236 11.40 0.34 -24.05
N LEU A 237 12.36 1.20 -24.27
CA LEU A 237 12.76 1.74 -25.58
C LEU A 237 14.12 1.20 -25.98
#